data_bab85afc9fafbfc47f1d03d7e529d872
#
_entry.id   bab85afc9fafbfc47f1d03d7e529d872
#
_cell.length_a   1.000
_cell.length_b   1.000
_cell.length_c   1.000
_cell.angle_alpha   90.00
_cell.angle_beta   90.00
_cell.angle_gamma   90.00
#
_symmetry.space_group_name_H-M   'P 1'
#
loop_
_entity.id
_entity.type
_entity.pdbx_description
1 polymer ?
#
loop_
_entity_poly.entity_id
_entity_poly.type
_entity_poly.pdbx_seq_one_letter_code
_entity_poly.pdbx_strand_id
1 'polypeptide(L)'
;ASGVAVLLELARAMKDEKPRRTVVFLAVTGEEAGRLGSKRWIAGPSSRSVAKTLAAANLDTVGRLGAGKLQVLGTGTAGEWIHAVRGASWVTGVETKAVPETLESSDHVSFVEAGIPAVQLFTGPHVDYHRPSDAAEKVDVPGLAKVAAVAKELVSWLAGREQPLTVSIPKTDGSAHGAAPGPP
;
A
#
# COMPACT_ATOMS: atom_id res chain seq x y z
N ALA A 1 12.69 -4.78 -0.74
CA ALA A 1 13.56 -4.16 0.27
C ALA A 1 13.21 -2.68 0.52
N SER A 2 13.02 -1.85 -0.54
CA SER A 2 12.74 -0.41 -0.40
C SER A 2 11.47 -0.11 0.41
N GLY A 3 10.39 -0.87 0.22
CA GLY A 3 9.16 -0.71 1.01
C GLY A 3 9.36 -1.00 2.49
N VAL A 4 10.16 -2.02 2.84
CA VAL A 4 10.51 -2.32 4.24
C VAL A 4 11.33 -1.19 4.88
N ALA A 5 12.25 -0.57 4.13
CA ALA A 5 13.00 0.58 4.62
C ALA A 5 12.08 1.76 4.96
N VAL A 6 11.12 2.06 4.10
CA VAL A 6 10.09 3.10 4.37
C VAL A 6 9.21 2.70 5.56
N LEU A 7 8.81 1.43 5.67
CA LEU A 7 8.01 0.94 6.78
C LEU A 7 8.71 1.16 8.13
N LEU A 8 10.00 0.85 8.21
CA LEU A 8 10.82 1.07 9.42
C LEU A 8 10.94 2.56 9.75
N GLU A 9 11.15 3.41 8.75
CA GLU A 9 11.21 4.87 8.95
C GLU A 9 9.86 5.44 9.41
N LEU A 10 8.74 4.96 8.87
CA LEU A 10 7.42 5.33 9.34
C LEU A 10 7.21 4.94 10.81
N ALA A 11 7.58 3.72 11.20
CA ALA A 11 7.48 3.27 12.58
C ALA A 11 8.32 4.15 13.52
N ARG A 12 9.54 4.54 13.08
CA ARG A 12 10.42 5.44 13.82
C ARG A 12 9.82 6.85 13.94
N ALA A 13 9.31 7.40 12.83
CA ALA A 13 8.79 8.76 12.78
C ALA A 13 7.48 8.93 13.57
N MET A 14 6.70 7.87 13.68
CA MET A 14 5.39 7.89 14.34
C MET A 14 5.42 7.37 15.79
N LYS A 15 6.56 6.94 16.32
CA LYS A 15 6.66 6.31 17.65
C LYS A 15 6.13 7.17 18.81
N ASP A 16 6.28 8.48 18.70
CA ASP A 16 5.87 9.44 19.73
C ASP A 16 4.52 10.11 19.40
N GLU A 17 3.93 9.79 18.24
CA GLU A 17 2.61 10.26 17.86
C GLU A 17 1.53 9.52 18.66
N LYS A 18 0.43 10.22 18.93
CA LYS A 18 -0.74 9.64 19.62
C LYS A 18 -1.94 9.64 18.67
N PRO A 19 -1.92 8.79 17.63
CA PRO A 19 -3.00 8.74 16.68
C PRO A 19 -4.29 8.25 17.34
N ARG A 20 -5.44 8.69 16.85
CA ARG A 20 -6.76 8.23 17.33
C ARG A 20 -6.98 6.75 17.06
N ARG A 21 -6.36 6.21 16.01
CA ARG A 21 -6.48 4.80 15.59
C ARG A 21 -5.16 4.09 15.73
N THR A 22 -5.21 2.83 16.05
CA THR A 22 -4.03 1.97 16.03
C THR A 22 -3.46 1.89 14.62
N VAL A 23 -2.17 2.13 14.48
CA VAL A 23 -1.40 1.87 13.26
C VAL A 23 -0.67 0.54 13.42
N VAL A 24 -0.84 -0.36 12.46
CA VAL A 24 -0.16 -1.65 12.41
C VAL A 24 0.88 -1.60 11.31
N PHE A 25 2.14 -1.75 11.65
CA PHE A 25 3.23 -1.90 10.70
C PHE A 25 3.39 -3.39 10.40
N LEU A 26 3.16 -3.76 9.14
CA LEU A 26 3.07 -5.15 8.72
C LEU A 26 4.11 -5.45 7.65
N ALA A 27 5.11 -6.27 7.99
CA ALA A 27 6.04 -6.82 7.03
C ALA A 27 5.61 -8.26 6.69
N VAL A 28 5.20 -8.49 5.47
CA VAL A 28 4.70 -9.79 4.98
C VAL A 28 5.70 -10.44 4.03
N THR A 29 5.52 -11.73 3.76
CA THR A 29 6.34 -12.51 2.84
C THR A 29 5.48 -13.28 1.84
N GLY A 30 6.10 -13.81 0.78
CA GLY A 30 5.44 -14.67 -0.19
C GLY A 30 4.45 -13.93 -1.09
N GLU A 31 4.74 -12.65 -1.40
CA GLU A 31 3.94 -11.87 -2.35
C GLU A 31 3.94 -12.54 -3.72
N GLU A 32 5.12 -12.83 -4.26
CA GLU A 32 5.36 -13.49 -5.56
C GLU A 32 4.76 -14.92 -5.65
N ALA A 33 4.53 -15.55 -4.49
CA ALA A 33 3.88 -16.86 -4.40
C ALA A 33 2.36 -16.77 -4.24
N GLY A 34 1.77 -15.63 -4.56
CA GLY A 34 0.33 -15.37 -4.52
C GLY A 34 -0.14 -14.66 -3.25
N ARG A 35 0.67 -13.72 -2.76
CA ARG A 35 0.34 -12.84 -1.61
C ARG A 35 0.07 -13.63 -0.32
N LEU A 36 0.86 -14.67 -0.08
CA LEU A 36 0.60 -15.61 1.02
C LEU A 36 0.57 -14.93 2.39
N GLY A 37 1.51 -13.99 2.62
CA GLY A 37 1.63 -13.30 3.91
C GLY A 37 0.45 -12.40 4.22
N SER A 38 0.04 -11.55 3.30
CA SER A 38 -1.11 -10.66 3.47
C SER A 38 -2.43 -11.43 3.60
N LYS A 39 -2.65 -12.46 2.78
CA LYS A 39 -3.80 -13.36 2.89
C LYS A 39 -3.84 -14.06 4.24
N ARG A 40 -2.69 -14.58 4.72
CA ARG A 40 -2.59 -15.24 6.02
C ARG A 40 -2.89 -14.28 7.17
N TRP A 41 -2.42 -13.02 7.08
CA TRP A 41 -2.71 -12.01 8.08
C TRP A 41 -4.21 -11.70 8.14
N ILE A 42 -4.85 -11.54 6.99
CA ILE A 42 -6.28 -11.27 6.89
C ILE A 42 -7.13 -12.44 7.43
N ALA A 43 -6.76 -13.67 7.10
CA ALA A 43 -7.48 -14.88 7.53
C ALA A 43 -7.11 -15.34 8.95
N GLY A 44 -6.06 -14.79 9.55
CA GLY A 44 -5.48 -15.29 10.79
C GLY A 44 -6.24 -14.85 12.04
N PRO A 45 -6.14 -15.60 13.16
CA PRO A 45 -6.79 -15.27 14.43
C PRO A 45 -6.22 -14.02 15.10
N SER A 46 -5.00 -13.61 14.74
CA SER A 46 -4.39 -12.35 15.14
C SER A 46 -4.86 -11.15 14.30
N SER A 47 -5.63 -11.38 13.24
CA SER A 47 -6.31 -10.31 12.53
C SER A 47 -7.27 -9.68 13.53
N ARG A 48 -6.88 -8.55 14.09
CA ARG A 48 -7.81 -7.72 14.85
C ARG A 48 -8.91 -7.31 13.92
N SER A 49 -9.82 -8.23 13.74
CA SER A 49 -11.01 -8.17 12.93
C SER A 49 -10.81 -7.33 11.65
N VAL A 50 -10.77 -7.97 10.51
CA VAL A 50 -10.91 -7.31 9.19
C VAL A 50 -11.98 -6.21 9.24
N ALA A 51 -13.08 -6.46 9.99
CA ALA A 51 -14.16 -5.50 10.24
C ALA A 51 -13.74 -4.23 11.01
N LYS A 52 -12.58 -4.22 11.70
CA LYS A 52 -12.05 -3.04 12.40
C LYS A 52 -10.92 -2.34 11.64
N THR A 53 -10.47 -2.90 10.54
CA THR A 53 -9.43 -2.28 9.71
C THR A 53 -10.04 -1.20 8.84
N LEU A 54 -9.60 0.04 9.06
CA LEU A 54 -10.10 1.20 8.31
C LEU A 54 -9.62 1.18 6.88
N ALA A 55 -8.33 0.93 6.67
CA ALA A 55 -7.67 0.97 5.38
C ALA A 55 -6.29 0.29 5.45
N ALA A 56 -5.71 0.02 4.29
CA ALA A 56 -4.32 -0.40 4.16
C ALA A 56 -3.55 0.49 3.17
N ALA A 57 -2.28 0.74 3.47
CA ALA A 57 -1.35 1.40 2.55
C ALA A 57 -0.15 0.46 2.33
N ASN A 58 0.03 0.00 1.11
CA ASN A 58 1.11 -0.89 0.71
C ASN A 58 2.29 -0.10 0.15
N LEU A 59 3.48 -0.56 0.42
CA LEU A 59 4.75 0.03 0.00
C LEU A 59 5.54 -1.01 -0.78
N ASP A 60 5.42 -0.99 -2.09
CA ASP A 60 6.11 -1.92 -2.95
C ASP A 60 6.71 -1.21 -4.16
N THR A 61 7.96 -1.59 -4.50
CA THR A 61 8.74 -0.97 -5.59
C THR A 61 8.77 0.56 -5.47
N VAL A 62 9.23 1.05 -4.31
CA VAL A 62 9.25 2.50 -3.98
C VAL A 62 10.64 3.13 -4.01
N GLY A 63 11.66 2.41 -4.46
CA GLY A 63 13.07 2.82 -4.40
C GLY A 63 13.61 3.54 -5.64
N ARG A 64 12.78 3.89 -6.62
CA ARG A 64 13.22 4.44 -7.92
C ARG A 64 12.37 5.62 -8.38
N LEU A 65 12.11 6.59 -7.48
CA LEU A 65 11.26 7.76 -7.78
C LEU A 65 11.88 8.67 -8.85
N GLY A 66 13.17 8.99 -8.73
CA GLY A 66 13.87 9.90 -9.65
C GLY A 66 13.16 11.24 -9.78
N ALA A 67 12.99 11.69 -11.02
CA ALA A 67 12.21 12.88 -11.37
C ALA A 67 10.73 12.55 -11.65
N GLY A 68 10.30 11.33 -11.42
CA GLY A 68 8.92 10.88 -11.67
C GLY A 68 7.93 11.31 -10.60
N LYS A 69 6.66 10.96 -10.84
CA LYS A 69 5.57 11.16 -9.87
C LYS A 69 5.36 9.87 -9.09
N LEU A 70 5.18 9.99 -7.79
CA LEU A 70 4.78 8.84 -6.97
C LEU A 70 3.35 8.43 -7.35
N GLN A 71 3.21 7.21 -7.86
CA GLN A 71 1.90 6.66 -8.18
C GLN A 71 1.24 6.11 -6.90
N VAL A 72 -0.05 6.35 -6.76
CA VAL A 72 -0.87 5.78 -5.69
C VAL A 72 -2.00 5.01 -6.36
N LEU A 73 -1.82 3.68 -6.47
CA LEU A 73 -2.75 2.77 -7.13
C LEU A 73 -3.87 2.39 -6.18
N GLY A 74 -5.05 2.05 -6.71
CA GLY A 74 -6.21 1.61 -5.91
C GLY A 74 -6.99 2.76 -5.26
N THR A 75 -6.79 4.00 -5.72
CA THR A 75 -7.51 5.15 -5.14
C THR A 75 -9.02 5.13 -5.40
N GLY A 76 -9.50 4.27 -6.30
CA GLY A 76 -10.93 4.00 -6.50
C GLY A 76 -11.59 3.16 -5.41
N THR A 77 -10.82 2.58 -4.46
CA THR A 77 -11.36 1.72 -3.40
C THR A 77 -12.11 2.48 -2.30
N ALA A 78 -11.93 3.79 -2.18
CA ALA A 78 -12.74 4.67 -1.34
C ALA A 78 -12.74 6.10 -1.90
N GLY A 79 -13.83 6.83 -1.66
CA GLY A 79 -14.02 8.17 -2.20
C GLY A 79 -13.04 9.23 -1.68
N GLU A 80 -12.50 9.03 -0.48
CA GLU A 80 -11.62 10.00 0.17
C GLU A 80 -10.16 9.90 -0.26
N TRP A 81 -9.73 8.82 -0.91
CA TRP A 81 -8.33 8.64 -1.31
C TRP A 81 -7.79 9.80 -2.13
N ILE A 82 -8.58 10.32 -3.07
CA ILE A 82 -8.15 11.43 -3.92
C ILE A 82 -7.80 12.69 -3.11
N HIS A 83 -8.55 12.95 -2.05
CA HIS A 83 -8.32 14.09 -1.15
C HIS A 83 -7.08 13.85 -0.28
N ALA A 84 -6.94 12.64 0.28
CA ALA A 84 -5.78 12.26 1.07
C ALA A 84 -4.46 12.36 0.27
N VAL A 85 -4.46 11.80 -0.96
CA VAL A 85 -3.31 11.84 -1.86
C VAL A 85 -2.95 13.27 -2.24
N ARG A 86 -3.93 14.11 -2.61
CA ARG A 86 -3.68 15.51 -2.91
C ARG A 86 -3.17 16.29 -1.70
N GLY A 87 -3.73 16.05 -0.51
CA GLY A 87 -3.26 16.65 0.73
C GLY A 87 -1.82 16.29 1.04
N ALA A 88 -1.47 15.01 0.97
CA ALA A 88 -0.10 14.55 1.17
C ALA A 88 0.87 15.15 0.14
N SER A 89 0.48 15.20 -1.13
CA SER A 89 1.26 15.85 -2.19
C SER A 89 1.51 17.33 -1.88
N TRP A 90 0.48 18.04 -1.46
CA TRP A 90 0.56 19.46 -1.12
C TRP A 90 1.50 19.73 0.06
N VAL A 91 1.33 18.98 1.15
CA VAL A 91 2.13 19.16 2.38
C VAL A 91 3.59 18.82 2.15
N THR A 92 3.87 17.77 1.39
CA THR A 92 5.24 17.29 1.17
C THR A 92 5.95 17.94 -0.01
N GLY A 93 5.20 18.60 -0.91
CA GLY A 93 5.73 19.10 -2.18
C GLY A 93 6.11 18.00 -3.18
N VAL A 94 5.76 16.74 -2.89
CA VAL A 94 6.04 15.59 -3.76
C VAL A 94 4.91 15.40 -4.76
N GLU A 95 5.22 15.42 -6.06
CA GLU A 95 4.21 15.16 -7.07
C GLU A 95 3.70 13.72 -6.99
N THR A 96 2.38 13.57 -6.89
CA THR A 96 1.71 12.28 -6.86
C THR A 96 0.78 12.11 -8.06
N LYS A 97 0.52 10.86 -8.43
CA LYS A 97 -0.49 10.48 -9.42
C LYS A 97 -1.45 9.48 -8.79
N ALA A 98 -2.67 9.89 -8.51
CA ALA A 98 -3.74 8.98 -8.11
C ALA A 98 -4.18 8.13 -9.31
N VAL A 99 -4.24 6.82 -9.10
CA VAL A 99 -4.67 5.82 -10.09
C VAL A 99 -5.82 5.03 -9.48
N PRO A 100 -7.06 5.18 -9.99
CA PRO A 100 -8.24 4.54 -9.40
C PRO A 100 -8.18 3.01 -9.42
N GLU A 101 -7.58 2.47 -10.46
CA GLU A 101 -7.52 1.04 -10.70
C GLU A 101 -6.68 0.33 -9.61
N THR A 102 -7.22 -0.78 -9.12
CA THR A 102 -6.48 -1.72 -8.30
C THR A 102 -5.82 -2.72 -9.24
N LEU A 103 -4.56 -2.47 -9.58
CA LEU A 103 -3.81 -3.44 -10.38
C LEU A 103 -3.50 -4.67 -9.50
N GLU A 104 -3.60 -5.87 -10.05
CA GLU A 104 -3.26 -7.13 -9.34
C GLU A 104 -1.74 -7.29 -9.21
N SER A 105 -1.09 -6.33 -8.56
CA SER A 105 0.36 -6.19 -8.61
C SER A 105 1.05 -6.32 -7.25
N SER A 106 0.33 -6.39 -6.13
CA SER A 106 0.97 -6.50 -4.80
C SER A 106 -0.04 -6.77 -3.67
N ASP A 107 0.45 -6.81 -2.43
CA ASP A 107 -0.29 -7.19 -1.22
C ASP A 107 -1.54 -6.35 -0.90
N HIS A 108 -1.66 -5.11 -1.40
CA HIS A 108 -2.87 -4.29 -1.22
C HIS A 108 -4.13 -4.97 -1.77
N VAL A 109 -3.99 -5.79 -2.82
CA VAL A 109 -5.11 -6.53 -3.42
C VAL A 109 -5.76 -7.48 -2.43
N SER A 110 -4.98 -8.12 -1.56
CA SER A 110 -5.54 -9.02 -0.53
C SER A 110 -6.49 -8.28 0.42
N PHE A 111 -6.20 -7.02 0.74
CA PHE A 111 -7.08 -6.18 1.56
C PHE A 111 -8.33 -5.77 0.79
N VAL A 112 -8.19 -5.39 -0.49
CA VAL A 112 -9.33 -5.06 -1.35
C VAL A 112 -10.28 -6.26 -1.51
N GLU A 113 -9.75 -7.47 -1.74
CA GLU A 113 -10.52 -8.72 -1.80
C GLU A 113 -11.29 -8.99 -0.48
N ALA A 114 -10.74 -8.54 0.65
CA ALA A 114 -11.40 -8.62 1.96
C ALA A 114 -12.36 -7.46 2.26
N GLY A 115 -12.63 -6.58 1.29
CA GLY A 115 -13.51 -5.43 1.45
C GLY A 115 -12.89 -4.24 2.20
N ILE A 116 -11.57 -4.22 2.38
CA ILE A 116 -10.84 -3.14 3.05
C ILE A 116 -10.28 -2.20 1.98
N PRO A 117 -10.59 -0.89 2.02
CA PRO A 117 -9.98 0.08 1.12
C PRO A 117 -8.47 0.06 1.23
N ALA A 118 -7.77 -0.09 0.11
CA ALA A 118 -6.34 -0.17 0.12
C ALA A 118 -5.71 0.54 -1.08
N VAL A 119 -4.53 1.10 -0.85
CA VAL A 119 -3.72 1.74 -1.89
C VAL A 119 -2.30 1.16 -1.88
N GLN A 120 -1.64 1.23 -3.04
CA GLN A 120 -0.22 0.94 -3.17
C GLN A 120 0.54 2.20 -3.59
N LEU A 121 1.57 2.55 -2.84
CA LEU A 121 2.56 3.53 -3.26
C LEU A 121 3.57 2.81 -4.16
N PHE A 122 3.84 3.40 -5.34
CA PHE A 122 4.61 2.76 -6.40
C PHE A 122 5.40 3.79 -7.20
N THR A 123 6.67 3.54 -7.46
CA THR A 123 7.52 4.46 -8.25
C THR A 123 7.62 4.09 -9.72
N GLY A 124 6.89 3.07 -10.14
CA GLY A 124 6.91 2.56 -11.51
C GLY A 124 7.88 1.39 -11.72
N PRO A 125 7.70 0.64 -12.82
CA PRO A 125 8.65 -0.38 -13.19
C PRO A 125 9.96 0.25 -13.64
N HIS A 126 11.08 -0.48 -13.48
CA HIS A 126 12.40 -0.05 -13.88
C HIS A 126 13.16 -1.19 -14.58
N VAL A 127 14.22 -0.85 -15.30
CA VAL A 127 14.97 -1.82 -16.14
C VAL A 127 15.59 -2.99 -15.37
N ASP A 128 15.82 -2.83 -14.08
CA ASP A 128 16.37 -3.86 -13.20
C ASP A 128 15.30 -4.70 -12.50
N TYR A 129 14.00 -4.39 -12.68
CA TYR A 129 12.89 -5.07 -12.01
C TYR A 129 12.96 -6.59 -12.19
N HIS A 130 12.90 -7.35 -11.09
CA HIS A 130 13.05 -8.81 -11.04
C HIS A 130 14.35 -9.34 -11.64
N ARG A 131 15.44 -8.58 -11.56
CA ARG A 131 16.76 -8.97 -12.08
C ARG A 131 17.82 -8.95 -10.99
N PRO A 132 18.89 -9.77 -11.08
CA PRO A 132 20.02 -9.71 -10.17
C PRO A 132 20.74 -8.36 -10.16
N SER A 133 20.53 -7.54 -11.18
CA SER A 133 21.07 -6.18 -11.28
C SER A 133 20.31 -5.15 -10.43
N ASP A 134 19.19 -5.50 -9.78
CA ASP A 134 18.48 -4.63 -8.85
C ASP A 134 19.17 -4.64 -7.47
N ALA A 135 20.27 -3.92 -7.41
CA ALA A 135 21.14 -3.84 -6.24
C ALA A 135 20.90 -2.56 -5.42
N ALA A 136 21.32 -2.59 -4.16
CA ALA A 136 21.09 -1.53 -3.19
C ALA A 136 21.65 -0.17 -3.62
N GLU A 137 22.77 -0.17 -4.34
CA GLU A 137 23.46 1.04 -4.84
C GLU A 137 22.61 1.83 -5.85
N LYS A 138 21.63 1.18 -6.43
CA LYS A 138 20.72 1.80 -7.41
C LYS A 138 19.48 2.42 -6.77
N VAL A 139 19.30 2.29 -5.47
CA VAL A 139 18.17 2.92 -4.77
C VAL A 139 18.33 4.43 -4.78
N ASP A 140 17.30 5.14 -5.23
CA ASP A 140 17.21 6.60 -5.12
C ASP A 140 16.87 6.98 -3.67
N VAL A 141 17.90 7.16 -2.86
CA VAL A 141 17.75 7.47 -1.42
C VAL A 141 16.99 8.78 -1.19
N PRO A 142 17.27 9.89 -1.91
CA PRO A 142 16.46 11.12 -1.80
C PRO A 142 15.00 10.90 -2.20
N GLY A 143 14.75 10.13 -3.26
CA GLY A 143 13.39 9.77 -3.69
C GLY A 143 12.69 8.90 -2.66
N LEU A 144 13.39 7.96 -2.04
CA LEU A 144 12.84 7.10 -1.00
C LEU A 144 12.42 7.91 0.24
N ALA A 145 13.18 8.95 0.62
CA ALA A 145 12.80 9.87 1.68
C ALA A 145 11.52 10.66 1.34
N LYS A 146 11.34 11.07 0.08
CA LYS A 146 10.12 11.72 -0.39
C LYS A 146 8.92 10.76 -0.31
N VAL A 147 9.10 9.50 -0.70
CA VAL A 147 8.06 8.47 -0.54
C VAL A 147 7.68 8.29 0.93
N ALA A 148 8.67 8.23 1.82
CA ALA A 148 8.41 8.11 3.26
C ALA A 148 7.60 9.31 3.80
N ALA A 149 7.90 10.53 3.34
CA ALA A 149 7.14 11.72 3.73
C ALA A 149 5.68 11.63 3.28
N VAL A 150 5.42 11.28 2.02
CA VAL A 150 4.05 11.10 1.51
C VAL A 150 3.32 9.99 2.27
N ALA A 151 3.98 8.85 2.49
CA ALA A 151 3.40 7.73 3.22
C ALA A 151 3.04 8.13 4.67
N LYS A 152 3.92 8.91 5.34
CA LYS A 152 3.66 9.44 6.68
C LYS A 152 2.41 10.30 6.70
N GLU A 153 2.28 11.26 5.79
CA GLU A 153 1.11 12.13 5.70
C GLU A 153 -0.18 11.34 5.46
N LEU A 154 -0.16 10.35 4.55
CA LEU A 154 -1.31 9.49 4.31
C LEU A 154 -1.70 8.68 5.56
N VAL A 155 -0.74 8.06 6.23
CA VAL A 155 -0.99 7.24 7.43
C VAL A 155 -1.46 8.11 8.59
N SER A 156 -0.86 9.28 8.81
CA SER A 156 -1.27 10.23 9.87
C SER A 156 -2.69 10.72 9.62
N TRP A 157 -3.03 11.05 8.37
CA TRP A 157 -4.38 11.45 8.00
C TRP A 157 -5.41 10.34 8.27
N LEU A 158 -5.11 9.09 7.88
CA LEU A 158 -5.97 7.93 8.15
C LEU A 158 -6.13 7.68 9.66
N ALA A 159 -5.02 7.72 10.40
CA ALA A 159 -5.00 7.43 11.82
C ALA A 159 -5.67 8.54 12.67
N GLY A 160 -5.78 9.75 12.14
CA GLY A 160 -6.47 10.87 12.77
C GLY A 160 -7.99 10.91 12.52
N ARG A 161 -8.52 10.13 11.58
CA ARG A 161 -9.94 10.19 11.19
C ARG A 161 -10.89 9.66 12.27
N GLU A 162 -11.99 10.34 12.48
CA GLU A 162 -13.11 9.84 13.28
C GLU A 162 -13.98 8.88 12.48
N GLN A 163 -14.33 9.29 11.26
CA GLN A 163 -15.24 8.54 10.40
C GLN A 163 -14.48 7.50 9.53
N PRO A 164 -15.08 6.36 9.25
CA PRO A 164 -14.55 5.40 8.28
C PRO A 164 -14.46 6.03 6.88
N LEU A 165 -13.76 5.34 5.98
CA LEU A 165 -13.76 5.68 4.57
C LEU A 165 -15.07 5.26 3.90
N THR A 166 -15.48 6.00 2.88
CA THR A 166 -16.62 5.64 2.01
C THR A 166 -16.15 4.60 1.01
N VAL A 167 -16.36 3.33 1.35
CA VAL A 167 -15.88 2.17 0.57
C VAL A 167 -16.58 2.11 -0.77
N SER A 168 -15.80 2.00 -1.85
CA SER A 168 -16.25 1.90 -3.25
C SER A 168 -15.76 0.59 -3.93
N ILE A 169 -15.47 -0.43 -3.14
CA ILE A 169 -15.04 -1.75 -3.65
C ILE A 169 -16.28 -2.47 -4.18
N PRO A 170 -16.28 -2.92 -5.46
CA PRO A 170 -17.36 -3.77 -5.98
C PRO A 170 -17.48 -5.02 -5.10
N LYS A 171 -18.71 -5.35 -4.67
CA LYS A 171 -18.94 -6.65 -4.02
C LYS A 171 -18.64 -7.72 -5.06
N THR A 172 -17.63 -8.53 -4.84
CA THR A 172 -17.45 -9.76 -5.60
C THR A 172 -18.55 -10.71 -5.14
N ASP A 173 -19.58 -10.86 -5.95
CA ASP A 173 -20.52 -11.95 -5.77
C ASP A 173 -19.71 -13.24 -5.84
N GLY A 174 -19.76 -14.05 -4.76
CA GLY A 174 -18.95 -15.25 -4.55
C GLY A 174 -19.20 -16.40 -5.53
N SER A 175 -19.22 -16.13 -6.83
CA SER A 175 -19.43 -17.11 -7.89
C SER A 175 -18.43 -16.93 -9.02
N ALA A 176 -17.17 -17.29 -8.82
CA ALA A 176 -16.26 -17.75 -9.89
C ALA A 176 -14.95 -18.29 -9.31
N HIS A 177 -14.97 -19.38 -8.55
CA HIS A 177 -13.82 -20.27 -8.52
C HIS A 177 -14.02 -21.32 -9.61
N GLY A 178 -13.80 -20.91 -10.85
CA GLY A 178 -13.55 -21.84 -11.95
C GLY A 178 -12.19 -22.49 -11.71
N ALA A 179 -12.20 -23.79 -11.43
CA ALA A 179 -10.99 -24.60 -11.38
C ALA A 179 -10.23 -24.45 -12.69
N ALA A 180 -8.97 -24.05 -12.60
CA ALA A 180 -8.06 -24.10 -13.72
C ALA A 180 -7.90 -25.58 -14.16
N PRO A 181 -7.94 -25.91 -15.47
CA PRO A 181 -7.65 -27.25 -15.93
C PRO A 181 -6.16 -27.53 -15.66
N GLY A 182 -5.87 -28.66 -15.00
CA GLY A 182 -4.51 -29.14 -14.79
C GLY A 182 -3.81 -29.38 -16.12
N PRO A 183 -2.45 -29.33 -16.14
CA PRO A 183 -1.66 -29.55 -17.33
C PRO A 183 -1.80 -31.01 -17.84
N PRO A 184 -1.62 -31.22 -19.17
CA PRO A 184 -1.71 -32.54 -19.79
C PRO A 184 -0.59 -33.47 -19.34
#